data_34fc83344960f2581528422df403b827
#
_entry.id   34fc83344960f2581528422df403b827
#
_cell.length_a   1.000
_cell.length_b   1.000
_cell.length_c   1.000
_cell.angle_alpha   90.00
_cell.angle_beta   90.00
_cell.angle_gamma   90.00
#
_symmetry.space_group_name_H-M   'P 1'
#
loop_
_entity.id
_entity.type
_entity.pdbx_description
1 polymer ?
#
loop_
_entity_poly.entity_id
_entity_poly.type
_entity_poly.pdbx_seq_one_letter_code
_entity_poly.pdbx_strand_id
1 'polypeptide(L)'
;MNLKNITLQNRAMIALGFTAIVGVMIAVLTLLPVDLPSDSFSGSDKVYHCIAFAAFTFPCAFLYRRAIRWVVLSAVVFGILIELIQPFVGRNGELADFYADALGAMRGVALGLTANMLVIRKVA
;
A
#
# COMPACT_ATOMS: atom_id res chain seq x y z
N MET A 1 -19.67 0.00 12.80
CA MET A 1 -18.51 -0.17 13.72
C MET A 1 -18.19 1.18 14.36
N ASN A 2 -18.33 1.30 15.67
CA ASN A 2 -18.05 2.56 16.37
C ASN A 2 -16.56 2.62 16.75
N LEU A 3 -15.77 3.38 16.00
CA LEU A 3 -14.32 3.50 16.17
C LEU A 3 -13.90 4.03 17.56
N LYS A 4 -14.80 4.68 18.30
CA LYS A 4 -14.53 5.16 19.67
C LYS A 4 -14.35 4.03 20.68
N ASN A 5 -15.05 2.92 20.49
CA ASN A 5 -15.04 1.80 21.43
C ASN A 5 -13.95 0.77 21.13
N ILE A 6 -13.17 0.97 20.06
CA ILE A 6 -12.08 0.07 19.68
C ILE A 6 -10.82 0.48 20.44
N THR A 7 -10.26 -0.45 21.22
CA THR A 7 -8.98 -0.24 21.92
C THR A 7 -7.84 0.05 20.95
N LEU A 8 -6.78 0.71 21.40
CA LEU A 8 -5.60 0.99 20.58
C LEU A 8 -4.97 -0.31 20.05
N GLN A 9 -4.97 -1.36 20.85
CA GLN A 9 -4.46 -2.69 20.46
C GLN A 9 -5.28 -3.27 19.31
N ASN A 10 -6.60 -3.21 19.37
CA ASN A 10 -7.47 -3.70 18.30
C ASN A 10 -7.30 -2.89 17.02
N ARG A 11 -7.13 -1.55 17.12
CA ARG A 11 -6.82 -0.71 15.95
C ARG A 11 -5.50 -1.11 15.30
N ALA A 12 -4.47 -1.38 16.11
CA ALA A 12 -3.18 -1.84 15.62
C ALA A 12 -3.31 -3.18 14.90
N MET A 13 -3.98 -4.15 15.51
CA MET A 13 -4.20 -5.48 14.88
C MET A 13 -4.96 -5.38 13.57
N ILE A 14 -6.02 -4.59 13.52
CA ILE A 14 -6.82 -4.39 12.30
C ILE A 14 -5.95 -3.73 11.22
N ALA A 15 -5.26 -2.63 11.55
CA ALA A 15 -4.43 -1.90 10.59
C ALA A 15 -3.32 -2.78 10.01
N LEU A 16 -2.56 -3.45 10.87
CA LEU A 16 -1.46 -4.32 10.46
C LEU A 16 -1.96 -5.55 9.70
N GLY A 17 -3.09 -6.12 10.09
CA GLY A 17 -3.72 -7.24 9.40
C GLY A 17 -4.12 -6.87 7.97
N PHE A 18 -4.80 -5.74 7.77
CA PHE A 18 -5.13 -5.25 6.43
C PHE A 18 -3.88 -4.94 5.60
N THR A 19 -2.89 -4.27 6.18
CA THR A 19 -1.62 -3.99 5.50
C THR A 19 -0.93 -5.28 5.06
N ALA A 20 -0.89 -6.31 5.92
CA ALA A 20 -0.31 -7.61 5.59
C ALA A 20 -1.06 -8.32 4.44
N ILE A 21 -2.40 -8.32 4.47
CA ILE A 21 -3.22 -8.89 3.40
C ILE A 21 -2.95 -8.18 2.08
N VAL A 22 -2.96 -6.86 2.08
CA VAL A 22 -2.65 -6.07 0.87
C VAL A 22 -1.23 -6.35 0.38
N GLY A 23 -0.25 -6.45 1.29
CA GLY A 23 1.12 -6.80 0.95
C GLY A 23 1.24 -8.16 0.27
N VAL A 24 0.55 -9.18 0.77
CA VAL A 24 0.50 -10.52 0.13
C VAL A 24 -0.15 -10.42 -1.26
N MET A 25 -1.26 -9.69 -1.39
CA MET A 25 -1.90 -9.48 -2.69
C MET A 25 -0.98 -8.78 -3.70
N ILE A 26 -0.26 -7.75 -3.26
CA ILE A 26 0.73 -7.07 -4.11
C ILE A 26 1.81 -8.05 -4.56
N ALA A 27 2.40 -8.82 -3.64
CA ALA A 27 3.44 -9.80 -3.96
C ALA A 27 2.94 -10.83 -4.99
N VAL A 28 1.74 -11.37 -4.77
CA VAL A 28 1.13 -12.34 -5.70
C VAL A 28 0.91 -11.72 -7.07
N LEU A 29 0.29 -10.53 -7.16
CA LEU A 29 -0.07 -9.93 -8.44
C LEU A 29 1.14 -9.40 -9.21
N THR A 30 2.20 -8.94 -8.52
CA THR A 30 3.40 -8.38 -9.15
C THR A 30 4.45 -9.44 -9.50
N LEU A 31 4.47 -10.57 -8.81
CA LEU A 31 5.47 -11.62 -8.99
C LEU A 31 4.94 -12.87 -9.73
N LEU A 32 3.62 -12.99 -9.94
CA LEU A 32 3.10 -14.04 -10.81
C LEU A 32 3.50 -13.76 -12.26
N PRO A 33 3.99 -14.78 -13.00
CA PRO A 33 4.26 -14.68 -14.42
C PRO A 33 2.93 -14.69 -15.20
N VAL A 34 2.23 -13.58 -15.20
CA VAL A 34 0.99 -13.42 -15.98
C VAL A 34 1.33 -12.59 -17.21
N ASP A 35 1.09 -13.15 -18.39
CA ASP A 35 1.08 -12.39 -19.64
C ASP A 35 -0.14 -11.47 -19.61
N LEU A 36 0.08 -10.21 -19.23
CA LEU A 36 -0.95 -9.20 -19.34
C LEU A 36 -1.19 -8.92 -20.83
N PRO A 37 -2.45 -8.77 -21.27
CA PRO A 37 -2.74 -8.42 -22.66
C PRO A 37 -1.94 -7.19 -23.08
N SER A 38 -1.30 -7.25 -24.23
CA SER A 38 -0.47 -6.18 -24.81
C SER A 38 -1.23 -4.89 -25.12
N ASP A 39 -2.54 -4.90 -24.96
CA ASP A 39 -3.44 -3.77 -25.23
C ASP A 39 -3.69 -2.88 -24.02
N SER A 40 -3.00 -3.11 -22.91
CA SER A 40 -3.09 -2.23 -21.75
C SER A 40 -2.50 -0.86 -22.11
N PHE A 41 -3.26 0.18 -21.78
CA PHE A 41 -2.87 1.58 -21.98
C PHE A 41 -1.46 1.84 -21.41
N SER A 42 -0.59 2.48 -22.20
CA SER A 42 0.77 2.82 -21.77
C SER A 42 0.71 3.64 -20.47
N GLY A 43 1.26 3.10 -19.38
CA GLY A 43 1.24 3.72 -18.05
C GLY A 43 0.19 3.18 -17.08
N SER A 44 -0.71 2.29 -17.50
CA SER A 44 -1.68 1.65 -16.59
C SER A 44 -1.02 0.86 -15.49
N ASP A 45 0.13 0.25 -15.76
CA ASP A 45 0.93 -0.50 -14.80
C ASP A 45 1.35 0.41 -13.61
N LYS A 46 1.86 1.60 -13.90
CA LYS A 46 2.25 2.60 -12.88
C LYS A 46 1.07 3.08 -12.03
N VAL A 47 -0.11 3.18 -12.62
CA VAL A 47 -1.34 3.51 -11.88
C VAL A 47 -1.70 2.39 -10.91
N TYR A 48 -1.60 1.12 -11.33
CA TYR A 48 -1.84 -0.04 -10.46
C TYR A 48 -0.83 -0.09 -9.30
N HIS A 49 0.46 0.13 -9.55
CA HIS A 49 1.49 0.24 -8.52
C HIS A 49 1.14 1.34 -7.51
N CYS A 50 0.82 2.52 -7.98
CA CYS A 50 0.44 3.65 -7.13
C CYS A 50 -0.78 3.34 -6.24
N ILE A 51 -1.85 2.77 -6.82
CA ILE A 51 -3.06 2.41 -6.08
C ILE A 51 -2.76 1.30 -5.06
N ALA A 52 -2.00 0.28 -5.43
CA ALA A 52 -1.66 -0.83 -4.57
C ALA A 52 -0.87 -0.37 -3.34
N PHE A 53 0.14 0.47 -3.52
CA PHE A 53 0.95 0.99 -2.41
C PHE A 53 0.22 2.05 -1.57
N ALA A 54 -0.73 2.79 -2.16
CA ALA A 54 -1.64 3.62 -1.40
C ALA A 54 -2.54 2.77 -0.49
N ALA A 55 -3.10 1.67 -1.01
CA ALA A 55 -3.88 0.73 -0.21
C ALA A 55 -3.05 0.05 0.87
N PHE A 56 -1.76 -0.19 0.65
CA PHE A 56 -0.84 -0.79 1.61
C PHE A 56 -0.59 0.11 2.83
N THR A 57 -0.43 1.41 2.64
CA THR A 57 -0.10 2.34 3.73
C THR A 57 -1.32 2.97 4.41
N PHE A 58 -2.45 3.05 3.71
CA PHE A 58 -3.68 3.70 4.18
C PHE A 58 -4.20 3.16 5.54
N PRO A 59 -4.30 1.83 5.79
CA PRO A 59 -4.86 1.31 7.03
C PRO A 59 -4.11 1.78 8.27
N CYS A 60 -2.78 1.78 8.21
CA CYS A 60 -1.95 2.24 9.32
C CYS A 60 -2.10 3.75 9.55
N ALA A 61 -2.14 4.55 8.49
CA ALA A 61 -2.33 5.99 8.60
C ALA A 61 -3.72 6.36 9.14
N PHE A 62 -4.73 5.57 8.79
CA PHE A 62 -6.11 5.78 9.23
C PHE A 62 -6.37 5.31 10.68
N LEU A 63 -5.94 4.09 11.04
CA LEU A 63 -6.31 3.45 12.30
C LEU A 63 -5.19 3.49 13.36
N TYR A 64 -3.92 3.44 12.94
CA TYR A 64 -2.78 3.27 13.84
C TYR A 64 -1.59 4.13 13.44
N ARG A 65 -1.69 5.43 13.64
CA ARG A 65 -0.70 6.43 13.21
C ARG A 65 0.72 6.20 13.74
N ARG A 66 0.88 5.49 14.86
CA ARG A 66 2.20 5.14 15.43
C ARG A 66 3.04 4.26 14.50
N ALA A 67 2.38 3.52 13.58
CA ALA A 67 3.07 2.65 12.62
C ALA A 67 3.45 3.36 11.31
N ILE A 68 3.08 4.63 11.08
CA ILE A 68 3.27 5.30 9.78
C ILE A 68 4.72 5.20 9.30
N ARG A 69 5.70 5.54 10.15
CA ARG A 69 7.11 5.48 9.77
C ARG A 69 7.54 4.07 9.36
N TRP A 70 7.03 3.05 10.06
CA TRP A 70 7.37 1.66 9.80
C TRP A 70 6.70 1.13 8.54
N VAL A 71 5.43 1.47 8.31
CA VAL A 71 4.73 1.06 7.08
C VAL A 71 5.29 1.75 5.86
N VAL A 72 5.69 3.02 5.96
CA VAL A 72 6.36 3.74 4.85
C VAL A 72 7.71 3.11 4.54
N LEU A 73 8.53 2.83 5.58
CA LEU A 73 9.80 2.14 5.39
C LEU A 73 9.60 0.75 4.77
N SER A 74 8.62 -0.01 5.26
CA SER A 74 8.25 -1.31 4.69
C SER A 74 7.82 -1.20 3.23
N ALA A 75 7.05 -0.17 2.87
CA ALA A 75 6.64 0.08 1.49
C ALA A 75 7.84 0.34 0.57
N VAL A 76 8.80 1.16 1.01
CA VAL A 76 10.02 1.44 0.23
C VAL A 76 10.84 0.16 0.03
N VAL A 77 11.11 -0.58 1.10
CA VAL A 77 11.86 -1.84 1.03
C VAL A 77 11.12 -2.86 0.15
N PHE A 78 9.81 -2.97 0.31
CA PHE A 78 8.98 -3.89 -0.45
C PHE A 78 8.96 -3.55 -1.95
N GLY A 79 8.81 -2.27 -2.31
CA GLY A 79 8.92 -1.81 -3.70
C GLY A 79 10.26 -2.16 -4.33
N ILE A 80 11.37 -1.90 -3.62
CA ILE A 80 12.72 -2.28 -4.10
C ILE A 80 12.82 -3.78 -4.32
N LEU A 81 12.34 -4.60 -3.39
CA LEU A 81 12.39 -6.06 -3.50
C LEU A 81 11.57 -6.56 -4.70
N ILE A 82 10.39 -6.00 -4.94
CA ILE A 82 9.57 -6.34 -6.11
C ILE A 82 10.36 -6.11 -7.40
N GLU A 83 10.91 -4.91 -7.57
CA GLU A 83 11.66 -4.54 -8.78
C GLU A 83 12.90 -5.44 -9.00
N LEU A 84 13.58 -5.84 -7.92
CA LEU A 84 14.72 -6.73 -7.98
C LEU A 84 14.34 -8.18 -8.32
N ILE A 85 13.16 -8.65 -7.91
CA ILE A 85 12.71 -10.03 -8.10
C ILE A 85 12.02 -10.20 -9.45
N GLN A 86 11.32 -9.20 -9.98
CA GLN A 86 10.55 -9.28 -11.22
C GLN A 86 11.33 -9.86 -12.42
N PRO A 87 12.61 -9.50 -12.67
CA PRO A 87 13.36 -10.09 -13.76
C PRO A 87 13.55 -11.61 -13.64
N PHE A 88 13.60 -12.15 -12.43
CA PHE A 88 13.76 -13.59 -12.18
C PHE A 88 12.47 -14.40 -12.40
N VAL A 89 11.34 -13.75 -12.45
CA VAL A 89 10.02 -14.36 -12.69
C VAL A 89 9.45 -14.01 -14.07
N GLY A 90 10.31 -13.55 -15.00
CA GLY A 90 9.93 -13.25 -16.37
C GLY A 90 9.18 -11.93 -16.55
N ARG A 91 9.31 -11.00 -15.62
CA ARG A 91 8.73 -9.65 -15.69
C ARG A 91 9.85 -8.60 -15.80
N ASN A 92 9.51 -7.43 -16.32
CA ASN A 92 10.44 -6.31 -16.38
C ASN A 92 10.35 -5.48 -15.09
N GLY A 93 11.45 -5.41 -14.35
CA GLY A 93 11.58 -4.42 -13.27
C GLY A 93 11.89 -3.05 -13.87
N GLU A 94 11.12 -2.04 -13.50
CA GLU A 94 11.28 -0.67 -13.96
C GLU A 94 11.43 0.31 -12.80
N LEU A 95 12.46 1.14 -12.83
CA LEU A 95 12.66 2.19 -11.81
C LEU A 95 11.44 3.13 -11.69
N ALA A 96 10.73 3.34 -12.80
CA ALA A 96 9.50 4.13 -12.80
C ALA A 96 8.38 3.51 -11.97
N ASP A 97 8.31 2.18 -11.86
CA ASP A 97 7.34 1.48 -11.03
C ASP A 97 7.66 1.66 -9.55
N PHE A 98 8.94 1.63 -9.18
CA PHE A 98 9.37 2.00 -7.83
C PHE A 98 8.96 3.43 -7.44
N TYR A 99 9.09 4.40 -8.35
CA TYR A 99 8.61 5.77 -8.08
C TYR A 99 7.09 5.83 -7.95
N ALA A 100 6.35 5.03 -8.71
CA ALA A 100 4.91 4.90 -8.57
C ALA A 100 4.52 4.30 -7.21
N ASP A 101 5.26 3.30 -6.73
CA ASP A 101 5.09 2.70 -5.40
C ASP A 101 5.31 3.73 -4.29
N ALA A 102 6.40 4.49 -4.36
CA ALA A 102 6.72 5.52 -3.38
C ALA A 102 5.65 6.64 -3.36
N LEU A 103 5.22 7.08 -4.54
CA LEU A 103 4.14 8.08 -4.67
C LEU A 103 2.82 7.55 -4.12
N GLY A 104 2.50 6.29 -4.40
CA GLY A 104 1.33 5.60 -3.86
C GLY A 104 1.36 5.52 -2.35
N ALA A 105 2.50 5.11 -1.77
CA ALA A 105 2.68 5.04 -0.33
C ALA A 105 2.46 6.39 0.35
N MET A 106 2.98 7.47 -0.22
CA MET A 106 2.77 8.84 0.30
C MET A 106 1.29 9.26 0.22
N ARG A 107 0.63 8.97 -0.90
CA ARG A 107 -0.81 9.25 -1.08
C ARG A 107 -1.67 8.46 -0.10
N GLY A 108 -1.36 7.21 0.12
CA GLY A 108 -2.05 6.36 1.10
C GLY A 108 -1.95 6.94 2.52
N VAL A 109 -0.77 7.40 2.91
CA VAL A 109 -0.57 8.08 4.21
C VAL A 109 -1.39 9.37 4.28
N ALA A 110 -1.33 10.23 3.26
CA ALA A 110 -2.06 11.49 3.24
C ALA A 110 -3.58 11.27 3.32
N LEU A 111 -4.11 10.35 2.52
CA LEU A 111 -5.53 9.99 2.53
C LEU A 111 -5.95 9.37 3.86
N GLY A 112 -5.15 8.48 4.43
CA GLY A 112 -5.42 7.84 5.71
C GLY A 112 -5.45 8.86 6.87
N LEU A 113 -4.50 9.79 6.91
CA LEU A 113 -4.48 10.87 7.89
C LEU A 113 -5.67 11.81 7.75
N THR A 114 -6.02 12.18 6.52
CA THR A 114 -7.18 13.03 6.25
C THR A 114 -8.48 12.34 6.66
N ALA A 115 -8.66 11.09 6.29
CA ALA A 115 -9.81 10.30 6.70
C ALA A 115 -9.90 10.15 8.23
N ASN A 116 -8.77 9.91 8.90
CA ASN A 116 -8.70 9.86 10.36
C ASN A 116 -9.18 11.17 10.99
N MET A 117 -8.70 12.31 10.50
CA MET A 117 -9.11 13.62 10.99
C MET A 117 -10.61 13.88 10.78
N LEU A 118 -11.13 13.53 9.61
CA LEU A 118 -12.54 13.75 9.28
C LEU A 118 -13.49 12.85 10.10
N VAL A 119 -13.13 11.58 10.27
CA VAL A 119 -13.96 10.61 10.99
C VAL A 119 -13.87 10.80 12.49
N ILE A 120 -12.67 11.02 13.04
CA ILE A 120 -12.49 11.12 14.50
C ILE A 120 -12.88 12.49 15.03
N ARG A 121 -12.64 13.59 14.29
CA ARG A 121 -13.08 14.94 14.70
C ARG A 121 -14.60 15.14 14.65
N LYS A 122 -15.30 14.55 13.67
CA LYS A 122 -16.77 14.64 13.58
C LYS A 122 -17.49 13.90 14.73
N VAL A 123 -16.79 13.03 15.42
CA VAL A 123 -17.33 12.17 16.47
C VAL A 123 -16.84 12.63 17.86
N ALA A 124 -15.99 13.64 17.91
CA ALA A 124 -15.61 14.38 19.13
C ALA A 124 -16.46 15.60 19.30
#